data_854ac362b9f8a2e9c07964d7894258dc
#
_entry.id   854ac362b9f8a2e9c07964d7894258dc
#
_cell.length_a   1.000
_cell.length_b   1.000
_cell.length_c   1.000
_cell.angle_alpha   90.00
_cell.angle_beta   90.00
_cell.angle_gamma   90.00
#
_symmetry.space_group_name_H-M   'P 1'
#
loop_
_entity.id
_entity.type
_entity.pdbx_description
1 polymer ?
#
loop_
_entity_poly.entity_id
_entity_poly.type
_entity_poly.pdbx_seq_one_letter_code
_entity_poly.pdbx_strand_id
1 'polypeptide(L)'
;MSDSAYTILIAEDDDSIRHALTDVLTASGYKVLALEEGLAAIHAVRERNFDLALLDVAMPGADGFQVLQVMSEERPGTPVIMLTARGEEEDRVQGLKLGADDYIVKPFSIRELLARIEAVLRRSPERPRQLREIRIPGATLDSANRLITFKDGRETSLTAREFEFLTYMATHPNRVITRDELLRRVWDVDPRLT
;
A
#
# COMPACT_ATOMS: atom_id res chain seq x y z
N MET A 1 11.59 -7.08 22.73
CA MET A 1 11.53 -6.28 21.48
C MET A 1 10.84 -7.16 20.46
N SER A 2 9.59 -6.89 20.16
CA SER A 2 8.80 -7.72 19.22
C SER A 2 9.16 -7.26 17.81
N ASP A 3 10.07 -7.98 17.18
CA ASP A 3 10.51 -7.73 15.81
C ASP A 3 9.44 -8.31 14.87
N SER A 4 8.41 -7.51 14.62
CA SER A 4 7.32 -7.89 13.72
C SER A 4 7.79 -7.69 12.29
N ALA A 5 8.15 -8.76 11.58
CA ALA A 5 8.65 -8.72 10.20
C ALA A 5 7.65 -8.10 9.22
N TYR A 6 8.04 -7.18 8.30
CA TYR A 6 7.17 -6.61 7.27
C TYR A 6 6.57 -7.72 6.40
N THR A 7 5.30 -7.57 6.04
CA THR A 7 4.60 -8.51 5.17
C THR A 7 4.55 -7.95 3.76
N ILE A 8 5.14 -8.68 2.82
CA ILE A 8 5.20 -8.30 1.40
C ILE A 8 4.28 -9.22 0.59
N LEU A 9 3.39 -8.61 -0.20
CA LEU A 9 2.65 -9.30 -1.24
C LEU A 9 3.52 -9.38 -2.50
N ILE A 10 3.60 -10.55 -3.12
CA ILE A 10 4.18 -10.75 -4.45
C ILE A 10 3.07 -11.27 -5.37
N ALA A 11 2.87 -10.61 -6.51
CA ALA A 11 2.08 -11.12 -7.61
C ALA A 11 3.00 -11.23 -8.84
N GLU A 12 3.29 -12.46 -9.27
CA GLU A 12 4.26 -12.79 -10.33
C GLU A 12 3.89 -14.15 -10.90
N ASP A 13 3.64 -14.24 -12.20
CA ASP A 13 3.20 -15.49 -12.85
C ASP A 13 4.38 -16.43 -13.17
N ASP A 14 5.59 -15.92 -13.39
CA ASP A 14 6.78 -16.77 -13.56
C ASP A 14 7.19 -17.45 -12.24
N ASP A 15 7.05 -18.77 -12.22
CA ASP A 15 7.39 -19.60 -11.06
C ASP A 15 8.82 -19.41 -10.57
N SER A 16 9.77 -19.28 -11.49
CA SER A 16 11.20 -19.17 -11.15
C SER A 16 11.48 -17.82 -10.47
N ILE A 17 10.90 -16.76 -11.00
CA ILE A 17 11.03 -15.41 -10.43
C ILE A 17 10.30 -15.35 -9.08
N ARG A 18 9.07 -15.86 -9.01
CA ARG A 18 8.25 -15.87 -7.79
C ARG A 18 8.93 -16.62 -6.64
N HIS A 19 9.51 -17.81 -6.92
CA HIS A 19 10.27 -18.57 -5.93
C HIS A 19 11.55 -17.83 -5.49
N ALA A 20 12.33 -17.34 -6.44
CA ALA A 20 13.55 -16.59 -6.12
C ALA A 20 13.26 -15.34 -5.27
N LEU A 21 12.21 -14.59 -5.58
CA LEU A 21 11.77 -13.44 -4.80
C LEU A 21 11.35 -13.85 -3.38
N THR A 22 10.58 -14.94 -3.27
CA THR A 22 10.13 -15.47 -1.97
C THR A 22 11.29 -15.86 -1.08
N ASP A 23 12.25 -16.60 -1.62
CA ASP A 23 13.41 -17.07 -0.88
C ASP A 23 14.27 -15.91 -0.37
N VAL A 24 14.58 -14.98 -1.27
CA VAL A 24 15.41 -13.82 -0.95
C VAL A 24 14.75 -12.92 0.11
N LEU A 25 13.47 -12.62 -0.05
CA LEU A 25 12.76 -11.76 0.89
C LEU A 25 12.57 -12.44 2.25
N THR A 26 12.28 -13.73 2.26
CA THR A 26 12.19 -14.50 3.51
C THR A 26 13.54 -14.56 4.22
N ALA A 27 14.63 -14.81 3.49
CA ALA A 27 16.00 -14.78 4.04
C ALA A 27 16.39 -13.38 4.57
N SER A 28 15.82 -12.31 4.01
CA SER A 28 15.99 -10.93 4.47
C SER A 28 15.09 -10.55 5.64
N GLY A 29 14.31 -11.48 6.19
CA GLY A 29 13.48 -11.29 7.39
C GLY A 29 12.07 -10.74 7.12
N TYR A 30 11.63 -10.69 5.86
CA TYR A 30 10.26 -10.33 5.50
C TYR A 30 9.32 -11.55 5.59
N LYS A 31 8.05 -11.31 5.89
CA LYS A 31 6.98 -12.28 5.64
C LYS A 31 6.49 -12.10 4.22
N VAL A 32 6.30 -13.19 3.49
CA VAL A 32 5.91 -13.15 2.09
C VAL A 32 4.60 -13.88 1.87
N LEU A 33 3.67 -13.26 1.14
CA LEU A 33 2.57 -13.92 0.46
C LEU A 33 2.83 -13.81 -1.04
N ALA A 34 3.14 -14.94 -1.67
CA ALA A 34 3.40 -15.01 -3.10
C ALA A 34 2.21 -15.64 -3.83
N LEU A 35 1.74 -15.00 -4.88
CA LEU A 35 0.59 -15.39 -5.68
C LEU A 35 0.98 -15.36 -7.16
N GLU A 36 0.44 -16.31 -7.93
CA GLU A 36 0.75 -16.50 -9.35
C GLU A 36 -0.19 -15.74 -10.28
N GLU A 37 -1.34 -15.27 -9.76
CA GLU A 37 -2.39 -14.66 -10.56
C GLU A 37 -2.83 -13.32 -9.98
N GLY A 38 -3.08 -12.35 -10.85
CA GLY A 38 -3.56 -11.03 -10.45
C GLY A 38 -4.93 -11.07 -9.76
N LEU A 39 -5.84 -11.97 -10.16
CA LEU A 39 -7.13 -12.14 -9.49
C LEU A 39 -6.98 -12.62 -8.04
N ALA A 40 -6.05 -13.53 -7.79
CA ALA A 40 -5.73 -13.98 -6.44
C ALA A 40 -5.12 -12.84 -5.60
N ALA A 41 -4.29 -11.99 -6.23
CA ALA A 41 -3.74 -10.81 -5.59
C ALA A 41 -4.83 -9.79 -5.21
N ILE A 42 -5.78 -9.50 -6.11
CA ILE A 42 -6.94 -8.65 -5.82
C ILE A 42 -7.74 -9.17 -4.63
N HIS A 43 -8.01 -10.47 -4.59
CA HIS A 43 -8.72 -11.09 -3.47
C HIS A 43 -7.94 -10.95 -2.15
N ALA A 44 -6.63 -11.20 -2.18
CA ALA A 44 -5.77 -11.06 -1.02
C ALA A 44 -5.68 -9.60 -0.51
N VAL A 45 -5.66 -8.61 -1.42
CA VAL A 45 -5.68 -7.18 -1.07
C VAL A 45 -6.93 -6.81 -0.27
N ARG A 46 -8.07 -7.42 -0.59
CA ARG A 46 -9.34 -7.18 0.13
C ARG A 46 -9.36 -7.78 1.52
N GLU A 47 -8.76 -8.95 1.68
CA GLU A 47 -8.86 -9.72 2.93
C GLU A 47 -7.70 -9.50 3.90
N ARG A 48 -6.53 -9.06 3.42
CA ARG A 48 -5.29 -9.01 4.20
C ARG A 48 -4.62 -7.64 4.11
N ASN A 49 -3.78 -7.36 5.10
CA ASN A 49 -2.93 -6.17 5.12
C ASN A 49 -1.50 -6.55 4.73
N PHE A 50 -0.89 -5.68 3.93
CA PHE A 50 0.50 -5.79 3.50
C PHE A 50 1.23 -4.48 3.79
N ASP A 51 2.53 -4.56 4.04
CA ASP A 51 3.40 -3.39 4.24
C ASP A 51 3.98 -2.89 2.90
N LEU A 52 4.00 -3.75 1.88
CA LEU A 52 4.43 -3.45 0.51
C LEU A 52 3.89 -4.51 -0.46
N ALA A 53 3.64 -4.12 -1.70
CA ALA A 53 3.36 -5.06 -2.79
C ALA A 53 4.41 -4.96 -3.90
N LEU A 54 4.83 -6.13 -4.40
CA LEU A 54 5.59 -6.30 -5.63
C LEU A 54 4.64 -6.89 -6.67
N LEU A 55 4.38 -6.17 -7.76
CA LEU A 55 3.43 -6.58 -8.78
C LEU A 55 4.10 -6.68 -10.14
N ASP A 56 4.07 -7.85 -10.74
CA ASP A 56 4.41 -7.96 -12.17
C ASP A 56 3.33 -7.27 -13.01
N VAL A 57 3.76 -6.56 -14.04
CA VAL A 57 2.84 -5.92 -14.99
C VAL A 57 2.11 -6.96 -15.82
N ALA A 58 2.82 -7.94 -16.35
CA ALA A 58 2.31 -8.89 -17.33
C ALA A 58 1.87 -10.20 -16.68
N MET A 59 0.65 -10.24 -16.13
CA MET A 59 0.08 -11.45 -15.55
C MET A 59 -1.21 -11.87 -16.28
N PRO A 60 -1.51 -13.17 -16.37
CA PRO A 60 -2.77 -13.64 -16.93
C PRO A 60 -3.97 -13.30 -16.06
N GLY A 61 -5.11 -13.11 -16.68
CA GLY A 61 -6.39 -12.83 -16.02
C GLY A 61 -6.55 -11.38 -15.60
N ALA A 62 -5.87 -10.95 -14.56
CA ALA A 62 -5.77 -9.55 -14.15
C ALA A 62 -4.30 -9.13 -14.18
N ASP A 63 -3.99 -8.06 -14.90
CA ASP A 63 -2.65 -7.49 -14.98
C ASP A 63 -2.26 -6.72 -13.71
N GLY A 64 -0.97 -6.39 -13.58
CA GLY A 64 -0.47 -5.66 -12.42
C GLY A 64 -1.07 -4.27 -12.24
N PHE A 65 -1.51 -3.62 -13.32
CA PHE A 65 -2.16 -2.31 -13.25
C PHE A 65 -3.57 -2.40 -12.65
N GLN A 66 -4.29 -3.48 -12.94
CA GLN A 66 -5.60 -3.74 -12.34
C GLN A 66 -5.46 -4.02 -10.83
N VAL A 67 -4.43 -4.77 -10.43
CA VAL A 67 -4.12 -4.98 -9.00
C VAL A 67 -3.74 -3.66 -8.33
N LEU A 68 -2.87 -2.84 -8.98
CA LEU A 68 -2.47 -1.51 -8.50
C LEU A 68 -3.67 -0.59 -8.32
N GLN A 69 -4.62 -0.58 -9.27
CA GLN A 69 -5.82 0.22 -9.16
C GLN A 69 -6.64 -0.17 -7.92
N VAL A 70 -6.88 -1.46 -7.70
CA VAL A 70 -7.59 -1.95 -6.51
C VAL A 70 -6.83 -1.59 -5.24
N MET A 71 -5.49 -1.68 -5.24
CA MET A 71 -4.67 -1.25 -4.10
C MET A 71 -4.79 0.23 -3.83
N SER A 72 -4.80 1.08 -4.86
CA SER A 72 -4.96 2.53 -4.71
C SER A 72 -6.32 2.90 -4.10
N GLU A 73 -7.36 2.16 -4.44
CA GLU A 73 -8.72 2.40 -3.95
C GLU A 73 -8.94 1.84 -2.54
N GLU A 74 -8.50 0.61 -2.28
CA GLU A 74 -8.81 -0.10 -1.03
C GLU A 74 -7.68 -0.03 0.01
N ARG A 75 -6.44 0.17 -0.43
CA ARG A 75 -5.22 0.21 0.39
C ARG A 75 -4.29 1.39 0.01
N PRO A 76 -4.80 2.64 -0.10
CA PRO A 76 -4.05 3.79 -0.64
C PRO A 76 -2.75 4.09 0.09
N GLY A 77 -2.58 3.47 1.17
CA GLY A 77 -1.40 3.64 1.96
C GLY A 77 -0.44 2.47 1.90
N THR A 78 -0.67 1.36 1.18
CA THR A 78 0.31 0.29 0.98
C THR A 78 1.14 0.62 -0.24
N PRO A 79 2.45 0.82 -0.09
CA PRO A 79 3.30 1.14 -1.22
C PRO A 79 3.39 -0.03 -2.21
N VAL A 80 3.51 0.31 -3.48
CA VAL A 80 3.57 -0.64 -4.58
C VAL A 80 4.82 -0.40 -5.41
N ILE A 81 5.58 -1.48 -5.66
CA ILE A 81 6.66 -1.52 -6.63
C ILE A 81 6.21 -2.39 -7.80
N MET A 82 6.21 -1.82 -9.00
CA MET A 82 5.91 -2.57 -10.22
C MET A 82 7.15 -3.25 -10.78
N LEU A 83 7.02 -4.50 -11.18
CA LEU A 83 8.04 -5.24 -11.91
C LEU A 83 7.65 -5.22 -13.40
N THR A 84 8.51 -4.71 -14.27
CA THR A 84 8.17 -4.50 -15.68
C THR A 84 9.27 -5.02 -16.61
N ALA A 85 8.91 -5.44 -17.82
CA ALA A 85 9.86 -5.82 -18.85
C ALA A 85 10.60 -4.59 -19.40
N ARG A 86 11.78 -4.81 -19.98
CA ARG A 86 12.61 -3.76 -20.55
C ARG A 86 11.97 -3.20 -21.84
N GLY A 87 11.71 -1.89 -21.88
CA GLY A 87 11.25 -1.19 -23.09
C GLY A 87 9.87 -0.57 -23.02
N GLU A 88 9.13 -0.77 -21.96
CA GLU A 88 7.76 -0.25 -21.80
C GLU A 88 7.78 1.08 -21.03
N GLU A 89 8.19 2.16 -21.72
CA GLU A 89 8.15 3.51 -21.16
C GLU A 89 6.71 3.94 -20.88
N GLU A 90 5.78 3.46 -21.70
CA GLU A 90 4.36 3.72 -21.55
C GLU A 90 3.81 3.13 -20.25
N ASP A 91 4.21 1.92 -19.87
CA ASP A 91 3.82 1.27 -18.62
C ASP A 91 4.29 2.04 -17.40
N ARG A 92 5.51 2.59 -17.45
CA ARG A 92 6.04 3.42 -16.36
C ARG A 92 5.24 4.70 -16.17
N VAL A 93 4.83 5.33 -17.26
CA VAL A 93 4.00 6.54 -17.25
C VAL A 93 2.59 6.22 -16.74
N GLN A 94 2.02 5.11 -17.19
CA GLN A 94 0.70 4.66 -16.75
C GLN A 94 0.68 4.36 -15.25
N GLY A 95 1.63 3.59 -14.77
CA GLY A 95 1.65 3.21 -13.37
C GLY A 95 2.00 4.36 -12.42
N LEU A 96 2.85 5.33 -12.83
CA LEU A 96 3.05 6.57 -12.06
C LEU A 96 1.74 7.35 -11.92
N LYS A 97 0.91 7.39 -12.97
CA LYS A 97 -0.42 8.01 -12.92
C LYS A 97 -1.38 7.24 -12.01
N LEU A 98 -1.24 5.92 -11.90
CA LEU A 98 -2.04 5.05 -11.04
C LEU A 98 -1.53 4.99 -9.59
N GLY A 99 -0.39 5.62 -9.29
CA GLY A 99 0.11 5.76 -7.92
C GLY A 99 1.10 4.69 -7.46
N ALA A 100 1.82 4.03 -8.37
CA ALA A 100 2.96 3.19 -8.00
C ALA A 100 4.10 4.02 -7.38
N ASP A 101 4.74 3.49 -6.35
CA ASP A 101 5.80 4.18 -5.60
C ASP A 101 7.19 4.01 -6.24
N ASP A 102 7.43 2.91 -6.94
CA ASP A 102 8.68 2.65 -7.68
C ASP A 102 8.46 1.61 -8.80
N TYR A 103 9.49 1.49 -9.68
CA TYR A 103 9.54 0.54 -10.78
C TYR A 103 10.88 -0.18 -10.82
N ILE A 104 10.84 -1.48 -11.08
CA ILE A 104 12.02 -2.31 -11.29
C ILE A 104 11.91 -2.97 -12.66
N VAL A 105 12.91 -2.75 -13.50
CA VAL A 105 12.95 -3.32 -14.85
C VAL A 105 13.62 -4.69 -14.82
N LYS A 106 12.94 -5.71 -15.35
CA LYS A 106 13.47 -7.07 -15.52
C LYS A 106 14.48 -7.09 -16.71
N PRO A 107 15.64 -7.78 -16.58
CA PRO A 107 16.13 -8.46 -15.39
C PRO A 107 16.79 -7.50 -14.40
N PHE A 108 16.56 -7.72 -13.12
CA PHE A 108 17.11 -6.94 -12.01
C PHE A 108 18.01 -7.77 -11.10
N SER A 109 18.88 -7.09 -10.37
CA SER A 109 19.67 -7.76 -9.33
C SER A 109 18.93 -7.81 -7.98
N ILE A 110 19.18 -8.87 -7.21
CA ILE A 110 18.65 -8.99 -5.84
C ILE A 110 19.02 -7.78 -4.99
N ARG A 111 20.24 -7.27 -5.15
CA ARG A 111 20.74 -6.11 -4.43
C ARG A 111 19.94 -4.84 -4.76
N GLU A 112 19.58 -4.65 -6.03
CA GLU A 112 18.75 -3.54 -6.46
C GLU A 112 17.34 -3.65 -5.86
N LEU A 113 16.72 -4.83 -5.96
CA LEU A 113 15.39 -5.09 -5.41
C LEU A 113 15.34 -4.76 -3.91
N LEU A 114 16.24 -5.30 -3.11
CA LEU A 114 16.26 -5.07 -1.67
C LEU A 114 16.48 -3.59 -1.32
N ALA A 115 17.41 -2.91 -2.03
CA ALA A 115 17.65 -1.49 -1.82
C ALA A 115 16.41 -0.62 -2.13
N ARG A 116 15.64 -0.97 -3.16
CA ARG A 116 14.40 -0.27 -3.52
C ARG A 116 13.29 -0.54 -2.51
N ILE A 117 13.10 -1.80 -2.10
CA ILE A 117 12.14 -2.17 -1.04
C ILE A 117 12.42 -1.36 0.23
N GLU A 118 13.67 -1.36 0.70
CA GLU A 118 14.06 -0.58 1.89
C GLU A 118 13.82 0.92 1.69
N ALA A 119 14.15 1.45 0.51
CA ALA A 119 13.95 2.87 0.20
C ALA A 119 12.47 3.25 0.17
N VAL A 120 11.61 2.40 -0.39
CA VAL A 120 10.17 2.61 -0.46
C VAL A 120 9.55 2.47 0.93
N LEU A 121 9.88 1.43 1.68
CA LEU A 121 9.41 1.25 3.06
C LEU A 121 9.84 2.41 3.99
N ARG A 122 11.02 2.98 3.78
CA ARG A 122 11.51 4.15 4.53
C ARG A 122 10.83 5.46 4.13
N ARG A 123 10.50 5.66 2.85
CA ARG A 123 9.85 6.87 2.32
C ARG A 123 8.35 6.86 2.53
N SER A 124 7.75 5.69 2.56
CA SER A 124 6.38 5.57 3.05
C SER A 124 6.39 6.24 4.41
N PRO A 125 5.65 7.38 4.58
CA PRO A 125 5.63 8.08 5.85
C PRO A 125 5.40 7.01 6.87
N GLU A 126 6.32 6.92 7.85
CA GLU A 126 6.34 5.88 8.85
C GLU A 126 4.91 5.45 9.12
N ARG A 127 4.50 4.34 8.50
CA ARG A 127 3.36 3.61 9.00
C ARG A 127 3.94 2.83 10.15
N PRO A 128 3.88 3.42 11.36
CA PRO A 128 4.28 2.64 12.50
C PRO A 128 3.42 1.41 12.40
N ARG A 129 4.01 0.23 12.50
CA ARG A 129 3.30 -1.01 12.78
C ARG A 129 2.33 -0.89 13.97
N GLN A 130 2.43 0.21 14.70
CA GLN A 130 1.52 0.68 15.73
C GLN A 130 0.29 1.42 15.21
N LEU A 131 0.16 1.72 13.92
CA LEU A 131 -1.02 2.38 13.37
C LEU A 131 -2.08 1.40 12.81
N ARG A 132 -2.12 0.18 13.32
CA ARG A 132 -3.44 -0.48 13.43
C ARG A 132 -4.37 0.35 14.30
N GLU A 133 -3.80 1.10 15.24
CA GLU A 133 -4.53 1.97 16.16
C GLU A 133 -3.95 3.40 16.11
N ILE A 134 -4.65 4.31 15.45
CA ILE A 134 -4.36 5.73 15.53
C ILE A 134 -5.08 6.28 16.77
N ARG A 135 -4.32 6.69 17.77
CA ARG A 135 -4.90 7.30 18.97
C ARG A 135 -5.25 8.76 18.70
N ILE A 136 -6.52 9.08 18.86
CA ILE A 136 -7.03 10.46 18.82
C ILE A 136 -7.60 10.83 20.19
N PRO A 137 -7.78 12.13 20.50
CA PRO A 137 -8.38 12.53 21.77
C PRO A 137 -9.76 11.88 21.96
N GLY A 138 -9.87 10.95 22.90
CA GLY A 138 -11.13 10.29 23.25
C GLY A 138 -11.45 8.98 22.53
N ALA A 139 -10.64 8.56 21.54
CA ALA A 139 -10.89 7.35 20.78
C ALA A 139 -9.61 6.76 20.17
N THR A 140 -9.74 5.56 19.62
CA THR A 140 -8.71 4.87 18.83
C THR A 140 -9.31 4.47 17.50
N LEU A 141 -8.61 4.76 16.40
CA LEU A 141 -8.98 4.33 15.05
C LEU A 141 -8.25 3.04 14.72
N ASP A 142 -8.98 1.99 14.34
CA ASP A 142 -8.41 0.75 13.78
C ASP A 142 -8.36 0.88 12.25
N SER A 143 -7.16 0.97 11.69
CA SER A 143 -6.96 1.11 10.26
C SER A 143 -7.25 -0.18 9.47
N ALA A 144 -7.19 -1.34 10.12
CA ALA A 144 -7.47 -2.61 9.45
C ALA A 144 -8.97 -2.82 9.20
N ASN A 145 -9.79 -2.42 10.19
CA ASN A 145 -11.22 -2.66 10.17
C ASN A 145 -12.04 -1.39 9.89
N ARG A 146 -11.37 -0.23 9.74
CA ARG A 146 -12.03 1.09 9.66
C ARG A 146 -13.02 1.32 10.80
N LEU A 147 -12.61 0.92 11.99
CA LEU A 147 -13.39 1.09 13.22
C LEU A 147 -12.84 2.24 14.05
N ILE A 148 -13.74 2.97 14.69
CA ILE A 148 -13.40 3.86 15.79
C ILE A 148 -13.90 3.26 17.09
N THR A 149 -13.00 3.06 18.05
CA THR A 149 -13.31 2.60 19.40
C THR A 149 -13.18 3.76 20.37
N PHE A 150 -14.26 4.17 21.00
CA PHE A 150 -14.30 5.24 21.99
C PHE A 150 -13.82 4.74 23.36
N LYS A 151 -13.42 5.68 24.25
CA LYS A 151 -12.96 5.35 25.61
C LYS A 151 -13.98 4.61 26.45
N ASP A 152 -15.26 4.76 26.15
CA ASP A 152 -16.38 4.07 26.82
C ASP A 152 -16.64 2.65 26.25
N GLY A 153 -15.81 2.20 25.32
CA GLY A 153 -15.89 0.87 24.70
C GLY A 153 -16.89 0.78 23.53
N ARG A 154 -17.57 1.87 23.15
CA ARG A 154 -18.42 1.87 21.95
C ARG A 154 -17.55 1.79 20.70
N GLU A 155 -18.02 1.03 19.72
CA GLU A 155 -17.38 0.89 18.42
C GLU A 155 -18.33 1.36 17.31
N THR A 156 -17.77 1.99 16.29
CA THR A 156 -18.50 2.44 15.11
C THR A 156 -17.66 2.21 13.87
N SER A 157 -18.24 1.60 12.85
CA SER A 157 -17.62 1.46 11.54
C SER A 157 -17.61 2.81 10.82
N LEU A 158 -16.49 3.11 10.20
CA LEU A 158 -16.30 4.33 9.41
C LEU A 158 -16.38 4.00 7.93
N THR A 159 -16.99 4.87 7.16
CA THR A 159 -16.84 4.86 5.71
C THR A 159 -15.38 5.15 5.33
N ALA A 160 -14.99 4.80 4.10
CA ALA A 160 -13.62 5.08 3.62
C ALA A 160 -13.26 6.57 3.76
N ARG A 161 -14.18 7.48 3.44
CA ARG A 161 -13.97 8.93 3.52
C ARG A 161 -13.85 9.45 4.96
N GLU A 162 -14.67 8.96 5.87
CA GLU A 162 -14.60 9.33 7.29
C GLU A 162 -13.28 8.85 7.89
N PHE A 163 -12.87 7.62 7.54
CA PHE A 163 -11.59 7.08 8.00
C PHE A 163 -10.41 7.90 7.46
N GLU A 164 -10.39 8.21 6.17
CA GLU A 164 -9.37 9.02 5.52
C GLU A 164 -9.28 10.43 6.15
N PHE A 165 -10.42 11.07 6.37
CA PHE A 165 -10.50 12.36 7.04
C PHE A 165 -9.90 12.33 8.45
N LEU A 166 -10.33 11.37 9.28
CA LEU A 166 -9.84 11.24 10.65
C LEU A 166 -8.35 10.91 10.70
N THR A 167 -7.89 10.04 9.79
CA THR A 167 -6.47 9.70 9.65
C THR A 167 -5.65 10.93 9.25
N TYR A 168 -6.14 11.71 8.27
CA TYR A 168 -5.47 12.94 7.85
C TYR A 168 -5.34 13.94 8.99
N MET A 169 -6.41 14.14 9.76
CA MET A 169 -6.39 15.01 10.94
C MET A 169 -5.42 14.51 12.02
N ALA A 170 -5.42 13.22 12.29
CA ALA A 170 -4.59 12.59 13.32
C ALA A 170 -3.09 12.62 13.01
N THR A 171 -2.73 12.53 11.72
CA THR A 171 -1.34 12.56 11.25
C THR A 171 -0.76 13.98 11.13
N HIS A 172 -1.60 15.01 11.27
CA HIS A 172 -1.18 16.42 11.23
C HIS A 172 -1.56 17.15 12.53
N PRO A 173 -1.07 16.69 13.70
CA PRO A 173 -1.38 17.31 14.97
C PRO A 173 -0.76 18.72 15.04
N ASN A 174 -1.40 19.62 15.78
CA ASN A 174 -0.93 20.98 16.03
C ASN A 174 -0.81 21.89 14.78
N ARG A 175 -1.54 21.56 13.73
CA ARG A 175 -1.60 22.33 12.49
C ARG A 175 -3.05 22.70 12.18
N VAL A 176 -3.26 23.94 11.71
CA VAL A 176 -4.54 24.35 11.14
C VAL A 176 -4.63 23.77 9.73
N ILE A 177 -5.63 22.95 9.50
CA ILE A 177 -5.93 22.36 8.18
C ILE A 177 -7.08 23.16 7.58
N THR A 178 -6.88 23.71 6.38
CA THR A 178 -7.91 24.50 5.71
C THR A 178 -8.96 23.63 5.04
N ARG A 179 -10.17 24.17 4.81
CA ARG A 179 -11.23 23.50 4.05
C ARG A 179 -10.74 23.08 2.65
N ASP A 180 -10.02 23.97 1.96
CA ASP A 180 -9.51 23.72 0.61
C ASP A 180 -8.46 22.61 0.56
N GLU A 181 -7.66 22.49 1.61
CA GLU A 181 -6.71 21.41 1.78
C GLU A 181 -7.44 20.07 1.96
N LEU A 182 -8.46 20.03 2.82
CA LEU A 182 -9.28 18.84 3.03
C LEU A 182 -10.01 18.42 1.75
N LEU A 183 -10.63 19.36 1.04
CA LEU A 183 -11.32 19.06 -0.22
C LEU A 183 -10.38 18.42 -1.23
N ARG A 184 -9.16 18.90 -1.37
CA ARG A 184 -8.18 18.33 -2.29
C ARG A 184 -7.62 16.98 -1.82
N ARG A 185 -7.36 16.83 -0.51
CA ARG A 185 -6.64 15.65 0.02
C ARG A 185 -7.53 14.48 0.37
N VAL A 186 -8.75 14.74 0.80
CA VAL A 186 -9.68 13.70 1.26
C VAL A 186 -10.82 13.49 0.28
N TRP A 187 -11.28 14.54 -0.43
CA TRP A 187 -12.42 14.46 -1.35
C TRP A 187 -12.03 14.51 -2.82
N ASP A 188 -10.75 14.77 -3.12
CA ASP A 188 -10.24 14.89 -4.49
C ASP A 188 -11.04 15.92 -5.34
N VAL A 189 -11.47 17.01 -4.69
CA VAL A 189 -12.26 18.10 -5.31
C VAL A 189 -11.40 19.34 -5.43
N ASP A 190 -11.35 19.95 -6.62
CA ASP A 190 -10.73 21.27 -6.78
C ASP A 190 -11.65 22.34 -6.16
N PRO A 191 -11.21 23.01 -5.07
CA PRO A 191 -12.03 23.99 -4.37
C PRO A 191 -12.38 25.24 -5.21
N ARG A 192 -11.76 25.41 -6.40
CA ARG A 192 -12.04 26.50 -7.34
C ARG A 192 -13.22 26.20 -8.27
N LEU A 193 -13.72 24.95 -8.27
CA LEU A 193 -14.84 24.51 -9.09
C LEU A 193 -16.14 24.38 -8.29
N THR A 194 -16.14 24.75 -7.02
CA THR A 194 -17.30 24.86 -6.12
C THR A 194 -17.48 26.29 -5.65
#